data_c9bbc1d0761f46588cf3659388585e25
#
_entry.id   c9bbc1d0761f46588cf3659388585e25
#
_cell.length_a   1.000
_cell.length_b   1.000
_cell.length_c   1.000
_cell.angle_alpha   90.00
_cell.angle_beta   90.00
_cell.angle_gamma   90.00
#
_symmetry.space_group_name_H-M   'P 1'
#
loop_
_entity.id
_entity.type
_entity.pdbx_description
1 polymer ?
#
loop_
_entity_poly.entity_id
_entity_poly.type
_entity_poly.pdbx_seq_one_letter_code
_entity_poly.pdbx_strand_id
1 'polypeptide(L)'
;MSPDALRNQPLDPPRKVVIIGGGVMGAATASFLAARFGIRATVLERDASYARASSALSVCAIRQQFSTEINIRLSQQSLLFYRDIGKRLAVGFDRPGIGLVEPGYLYLATAAGARVIEENQALQTQCGAAVALLSPTELAIRFPWLSVDQIVLGSLGLSAPLSGEGWFDGYSALQAFRQHAIAQGAQFVEAEAVDFDTRDGAVRSVITSQGERVAADAVLIAAGAWSAPLTAALGFDLPVRARKRDVFSLQASGPLPGCPLVIDPSGFWFRPDGDTGQFLCGAPPRGEDIDDAPLEQVDHGLFDEWLWPNLAKRVPQFDELRVTGAWAGYYEYNTFDQNGLVGRLPGSNNVFVAAGFSGHGLQQAPAVGLGMAELIATGSYGELDLSPLGLERIAANAPLVERNVI
;
A
#
# COMPACT_ATOMS: atom_id res chain seq x y z
N MET A 1 16.04 -26.67 -33.82
CA MET A 1 14.91 -25.88 -33.31
C MET A 1 15.52 -24.68 -32.60
N SER A 2 15.12 -23.46 -32.98
CA SER A 2 15.66 -22.21 -32.43
C SER A 2 15.25 -22.09 -30.95
N PRO A 3 16.13 -21.56 -30.04
CA PRO A 3 15.78 -21.30 -28.62
C PRO A 3 14.55 -20.42 -28.42
N ASP A 4 14.18 -19.60 -29.40
CA ASP A 4 13.01 -18.74 -29.35
C ASP A 4 11.66 -19.46 -29.56
N ALA A 5 11.66 -20.66 -30.12
CA ALA A 5 10.44 -21.45 -30.35
C ALA A 5 9.88 -22.09 -29.06
N LEU A 6 10.66 -22.12 -27.96
CA LEU A 6 10.23 -22.63 -26.64
C LEU A 6 9.60 -21.55 -25.75
N ARG A 7 9.68 -20.28 -26.14
CA ARG A 7 9.14 -19.15 -25.33
C ARG A 7 7.65 -18.87 -25.52
N ASN A 8 6.98 -19.47 -26.52
CA ASN A 8 5.61 -19.13 -26.91
C ASN A 8 4.58 -20.28 -26.82
N GLN A 9 4.84 -21.33 -26.03
CA GLN A 9 3.75 -22.22 -25.67
C GLN A 9 3.02 -21.61 -24.44
N PRO A 10 1.69 -21.46 -24.49
CA PRO A 10 0.93 -21.09 -23.29
C PRO A 10 1.20 -22.17 -22.24
N LEU A 11 1.80 -21.77 -21.13
CA LEU A 11 2.00 -22.63 -19.97
C LEU A 11 0.61 -23.04 -19.48
N ASP A 12 0.39 -24.32 -19.23
CA ASP A 12 -0.83 -24.75 -18.51
C ASP A 12 -0.92 -23.96 -17.20
N PRO A 13 -2.07 -23.38 -16.87
CA PRO A 13 -2.22 -22.60 -15.66
C PRO A 13 -1.90 -23.49 -14.42
N PRO A 14 -1.24 -22.94 -13.40
CA PRO A 14 -0.88 -23.71 -12.22
C PRO A 14 -2.15 -24.20 -11.51
N ARG A 15 -2.14 -25.46 -11.05
CA ARG A 15 -3.30 -26.07 -10.35
C ARG A 15 -3.25 -25.84 -8.87
N LYS A 16 -2.04 -25.71 -8.30
CA LYS A 16 -1.79 -25.50 -6.87
C LYS A 16 -1.03 -24.19 -6.67
N VAL A 17 -1.74 -23.12 -6.40
CA VAL A 17 -1.14 -21.83 -6.05
C VAL A 17 -1.15 -21.69 -4.56
N VAL A 18 0.03 -21.43 -3.97
CA VAL A 18 0.19 -21.08 -2.56
C VAL A 18 0.54 -19.61 -2.46
N ILE A 19 -0.19 -18.86 -1.64
CA ILE A 19 0.06 -17.46 -1.34
C ILE A 19 0.51 -17.37 0.11
N ILE A 20 1.69 -16.79 0.36
CA ILE A 20 2.23 -16.58 1.70
C ILE A 20 1.95 -15.15 2.11
N GLY A 21 1.11 -14.97 3.13
CA GLY A 21 0.57 -13.71 3.62
C GLY A 21 -0.86 -13.47 3.10
N GLY A 22 -1.81 -13.46 4.04
CA GLY A 22 -3.23 -13.19 3.82
C GLY A 22 -3.61 -11.72 3.98
N GLY A 23 -2.63 -10.80 4.03
CA GLY A 23 -2.86 -9.36 3.99
C GLY A 23 -3.53 -8.93 2.68
N VAL A 24 -3.76 -7.62 2.51
CA VAL A 24 -4.56 -7.11 1.39
C VAL A 24 -4.02 -7.55 0.02
N MET A 25 -2.69 -7.63 -0.17
CA MET A 25 -2.08 -8.06 -1.45
C MET A 25 -2.38 -9.53 -1.75
N GLY A 26 -2.17 -10.41 -0.76
CA GLY A 26 -2.45 -11.84 -0.93
C GLY A 26 -3.94 -12.12 -1.08
N ALA A 27 -4.79 -11.46 -0.29
CA ALA A 27 -6.24 -11.61 -0.36
C ALA A 27 -6.81 -11.11 -1.71
N ALA A 28 -6.33 -9.95 -2.22
CA ALA A 28 -6.73 -9.43 -3.52
C ALA A 28 -6.30 -10.38 -4.65
N THR A 29 -5.04 -10.86 -4.63
CA THR A 29 -4.56 -11.82 -5.63
C THR A 29 -5.37 -13.12 -5.60
N ALA A 30 -5.64 -13.68 -4.40
CA ALA A 30 -6.47 -14.88 -4.25
C ALA A 30 -7.89 -14.70 -4.81
N SER A 31 -8.48 -13.52 -4.53
CA SER A 31 -9.79 -13.14 -5.04
C SER A 31 -9.84 -13.11 -6.56
N PHE A 32 -8.87 -12.46 -7.22
CA PHE A 32 -8.82 -12.38 -8.68
C PHE A 32 -8.45 -13.70 -9.34
N LEU A 33 -7.53 -14.49 -8.77
CA LEU A 33 -7.21 -15.84 -9.26
C LEU A 33 -8.45 -16.71 -9.31
N ALA A 34 -9.23 -16.71 -8.24
CA ALA A 34 -10.43 -17.53 -8.16
C ALA A 34 -11.54 -17.02 -9.09
N ALA A 35 -11.82 -15.72 -9.07
CA ALA A 35 -12.95 -15.14 -9.81
C ALA A 35 -12.73 -15.05 -11.31
N ARG A 36 -11.49 -14.76 -11.78
CA ARG A 36 -11.20 -14.55 -13.21
C ARG A 36 -10.61 -15.77 -13.90
N PHE A 37 -9.85 -16.59 -13.16
CA PHE A 37 -9.10 -17.70 -13.74
C PHE A 37 -9.55 -19.08 -13.23
N GLY A 38 -10.46 -19.13 -12.25
CA GLY A 38 -10.92 -20.38 -11.65
C GLY A 38 -9.84 -21.09 -10.80
N ILE A 39 -8.74 -20.40 -10.49
CA ILE A 39 -7.61 -20.93 -9.72
C ILE A 39 -7.88 -20.69 -8.23
N ARG A 40 -8.06 -21.79 -7.47
CA ARG A 40 -8.34 -21.76 -6.04
C ARG A 40 -7.05 -21.83 -5.24
N ALA A 41 -6.54 -20.69 -4.80
CA ALA A 41 -5.30 -20.61 -4.05
C ALA A 41 -5.47 -21.10 -2.61
N THR A 42 -4.38 -21.65 -2.03
CA THR A 42 -4.21 -21.82 -0.59
C THR A 42 -3.42 -20.62 -0.07
N VAL A 43 -4.01 -19.82 0.82
CA VAL A 43 -3.38 -18.68 1.46
C VAL A 43 -2.92 -19.08 2.85
N LEU A 44 -1.63 -18.97 3.12
CA LEU A 44 -1.03 -19.21 4.44
C LEU A 44 -0.90 -17.85 5.14
N GLU A 45 -1.64 -17.66 6.23
CA GLU A 45 -1.57 -16.47 7.07
C GLU A 45 -1.17 -16.87 8.48
N ARG A 46 -0.11 -16.29 9.01
CA ARG A 46 0.42 -16.68 10.32
C ARG A 46 -0.43 -16.22 11.50
N ASP A 47 -1.23 -15.17 11.31
CA ASP A 47 -2.08 -14.57 12.35
C ASP A 47 -3.43 -14.16 11.76
N ALA A 48 -4.44 -15.01 11.93
CA ALA A 48 -5.79 -14.78 11.42
C ALA A 48 -6.50 -13.55 12.04
N SER A 49 -5.96 -13.00 13.15
CA SER A 49 -6.44 -11.76 13.74
C SER A 49 -5.93 -10.51 13.02
N TYR A 50 -4.86 -10.63 12.24
CA TYR A 50 -4.18 -9.52 11.56
C TYR A 50 -3.66 -8.42 12.50
N ALA A 51 -3.46 -8.73 13.79
CA ALA A 51 -3.12 -7.74 14.82
C ALA A 51 -1.84 -6.94 14.52
N ARG A 52 -0.91 -7.50 13.76
CA ARG A 52 0.35 -6.87 13.36
C ARG A 52 0.44 -6.56 11.87
N ALA A 53 -0.61 -6.87 11.11
CA ALA A 53 -0.61 -6.68 9.66
C ALA A 53 -0.67 -5.19 9.29
N SER A 54 0.20 -4.74 8.40
CA SER A 54 0.19 -3.36 7.89
C SER A 54 -1.18 -2.96 7.31
N SER A 55 -1.91 -3.89 6.70
CA SER A 55 -3.26 -3.66 6.18
C SER A 55 -4.30 -3.32 7.26
N ALA A 56 -4.12 -3.81 8.49
CA ALA A 56 -5.02 -3.53 9.61
C ALA A 56 -4.62 -2.28 10.41
N LEU A 57 -3.31 -1.96 10.44
CA LEU A 57 -2.75 -0.86 11.23
C LEU A 57 -2.55 0.43 10.41
N SER A 58 -2.84 0.41 9.11
CA SER A 58 -2.69 1.53 8.19
C SER A 58 -3.72 2.62 8.46
N VAL A 59 -3.36 3.86 8.17
CA VAL A 59 -4.29 5.01 8.12
C VAL A 59 -5.13 5.06 6.84
N CYS A 60 -4.88 4.16 5.90
CA CYS A 60 -5.73 3.82 4.76
C CYS A 60 -5.98 4.97 3.77
N ALA A 61 -5.00 5.81 3.53
CA ALA A 61 -5.12 6.90 2.55
C ALA A 61 -5.07 6.37 1.11
N ILE A 62 -5.73 7.08 0.19
CA ILE A 62 -5.66 6.87 -1.26
C ILE A 62 -5.40 8.20 -1.95
N ARG A 63 -4.45 8.21 -2.90
CA ARG A 63 -4.02 9.40 -3.64
C ARG A 63 -3.50 9.03 -5.04
N GLN A 64 -3.46 10.00 -5.94
CA GLN A 64 -2.78 9.90 -7.24
C GLN A 64 -1.53 10.79 -7.30
N GLN A 65 -1.25 11.56 -6.25
CA GLN A 65 -0.08 12.44 -6.17
C GLN A 65 1.21 11.65 -5.91
N PHE A 66 1.63 10.88 -6.91
CA PHE A 66 2.91 10.17 -6.96
C PHE A 66 3.88 10.87 -7.94
N SER A 67 5.15 10.50 -7.85
CA SER A 67 6.23 10.99 -8.72
C SER A 67 6.60 10.02 -9.85
N THR A 68 5.92 8.87 -9.94
CA THR A 68 6.11 7.85 -10.98
C THR A 68 4.79 7.52 -11.66
N GLU A 69 4.81 7.39 -13.00
CA GLU A 69 3.61 7.10 -13.79
C GLU A 69 2.92 5.81 -13.35
N ILE A 70 3.69 4.75 -13.09
CA ILE A 70 3.12 3.46 -12.71
C ILE A 70 2.30 3.55 -11.41
N ASN A 71 2.77 4.29 -10.40
CA ASN A 71 2.03 4.48 -9.16
C ASN A 71 0.75 5.30 -9.35
N ILE A 72 0.79 6.32 -10.22
CA ILE A 72 -0.40 7.09 -10.59
C ILE A 72 -1.45 6.17 -11.21
N ARG A 73 -1.06 5.36 -12.20
CA ARG A 73 -1.93 4.42 -12.91
C ARG A 73 -2.51 3.34 -11.99
N LEU A 74 -1.65 2.73 -11.15
CA LEU A 74 -2.08 1.76 -10.13
C LEU A 74 -3.14 2.34 -9.21
N SER A 75 -2.90 3.55 -8.72
CA SER A 75 -3.82 4.23 -7.81
C SER A 75 -5.14 4.60 -8.48
N GLN A 76 -5.12 5.05 -9.74
CA GLN A 76 -6.34 5.34 -10.53
C GLN A 76 -7.18 4.08 -10.73
N GLN A 77 -6.57 2.98 -11.18
CA GLN A 77 -7.27 1.72 -11.39
C GLN A 77 -7.84 1.17 -10.07
N SER A 78 -7.08 1.28 -8.99
CA SER A 78 -7.51 0.84 -7.67
C SER A 78 -8.65 1.71 -7.11
N LEU A 79 -8.61 3.03 -7.32
CA LEU A 79 -9.69 3.93 -6.93
C LEU A 79 -11.02 3.55 -7.59
N LEU A 80 -11.00 3.30 -8.90
CA LEU A 80 -12.19 2.86 -9.64
C LEU A 80 -12.73 1.51 -9.12
N PHE A 81 -11.84 0.65 -8.66
CA PHE A 81 -12.24 -0.59 -8.01
C PHE A 81 -12.89 -0.31 -6.65
N TYR A 82 -12.26 0.50 -5.80
CA TYR A 82 -12.76 0.81 -4.46
C TYR A 82 -14.09 1.58 -4.47
N ARG A 83 -14.30 2.48 -5.41
CA ARG A 83 -15.59 3.15 -5.62
C ARG A 83 -16.75 2.17 -5.88
N ASP A 84 -16.45 1.03 -6.48
CA ASP A 84 -17.44 0.02 -6.89
C ASP A 84 -17.27 -1.32 -6.12
N ILE A 85 -16.54 -1.31 -4.99
CA ILE A 85 -16.15 -2.52 -4.26
C ILE A 85 -17.35 -3.38 -3.85
N GLY A 86 -18.44 -2.74 -3.41
CA GLY A 86 -19.66 -3.41 -3.01
C GLY A 86 -20.32 -4.25 -4.11
N LYS A 87 -20.11 -3.88 -5.39
CA LYS A 87 -20.56 -4.67 -6.53
C LYS A 87 -19.51 -5.68 -6.95
N ARG A 88 -18.23 -5.28 -6.96
CA ARG A 88 -17.14 -6.09 -7.47
C ARG A 88 -16.82 -7.30 -6.58
N LEU A 89 -16.95 -7.14 -5.27
CA LEU A 89 -16.68 -8.18 -4.26
C LEU A 89 -17.98 -8.66 -3.58
N ALA A 90 -19.10 -8.57 -4.28
CA ALA A 90 -20.38 -9.08 -3.77
C ALA A 90 -20.32 -10.60 -3.54
N VAL A 91 -20.84 -11.06 -2.40
CA VAL A 91 -21.03 -12.48 -2.07
C VAL A 91 -22.51 -12.71 -1.76
N GLY A 92 -23.21 -13.39 -2.64
CA GLY A 92 -24.67 -13.52 -2.53
C GLY A 92 -25.36 -12.16 -2.52
N PHE A 93 -26.06 -11.83 -1.43
CA PHE A 93 -26.70 -10.53 -1.22
C PHE A 93 -25.81 -9.53 -0.47
N ASP A 94 -24.70 -9.96 0.06
CA ASP A 94 -23.76 -9.08 0.77
C ASP A 94 -23.02 -8.15 -0.19
N ARG A 95 -22.90 -6.89 0.21
CA ARG A 95 -22.28 -5.81 -0.55
C ARG A 95 -21.30 -5.09 0.38
N PRO A 96 -20.03 -5.47 0.40
CA PRO A 96 -19.07 -4.87 1.31
C PRO A 96 -18.94 -3.35 1.06
N GLY A 97 -18.86 -2.58 2.15
CA GLY A 97 -18.55 -1.16 2.14
C GLY A 97 -17.23 -0.89 2.84
N ILE A 98 -16.49 0.09 2.38
CA ILE A 98 -15.19 0.50 2.97
C ILE A 98 -15.21 1.94 3.46
N GLY A 99 -16.35 2.61 3.49
CA GLY A 99 -16.42 4.00 3.95
C GLY A 99 -15.50 4.96 3.19
N LEU A 100 -15.27 4.74 1.87
CA LEU A 100 -14.44 5.62 1.05
C LEU A 100 -14.98 7.05 1.05
N VAL A 101 -14.15 8.00 1.46
CA VAL A 101 -14.40 9.44 1.38
C VAL A 101 -13.27 10.12 0.62
N GLU A 102 -13.60 11.12 -0.19
CA GLU A 102 -12.69 11.76 -1.13
C GLU A 102 -12.63 13.29 -0.94
N PRO A 103 -12.27 13.80 0.26
CA PRO A 103 -12.18 15.23 0.49
C PRO A 103 -10.93 15.87 -0.11
N GLY A 104 -9.99 15.04 -0.58
CA GLY A 104 -8.73 15.44 -1.17
C GLY A 104 -7.51 15.06 -0.33
N TYR A 105 -6.35 15.38 -0.90
CA TYR A 105 -5.03 15.21 -0.31
C TYR A 105 -4.22 16.47 -0.63
N LEU A 106 -3.73 17.15 0.38
CA LEU A 106 -3.06 18.44 0.26
C LEU A 106 -1.60 18.32 0.66
N TYR A 107 -0.70 18.46 -0.30
CA TYR A 107 0.71 18.68 -0.05
C TYR A 107 1.01 20.17 0.05
N LEU A 108 1.68 20.59 1.13
CA LEU A 108 2.15 21.96 1.31
C LEU A 108 3.64 22.03 0.99
N ALA A 109 4.10 23.13 0.39
CA ALA A 109 5.50 23.37 0.10
C ALA A 109 5.98 24.73 0.55
N THR A 110 7.18 24.74 1.12
CA THR A 110 8.03 25.95 1.20
C THR A 110 8.70 26.21 -0.14
N ALA A 111 9.42 27.32 -0.27
CA ALA A 111 10.17 27.65 -1.48
C ALA A 111 11.14 26.54 -1.94
N ALA A 112 11.68 25.77 -1.01
CA ALA A 112 12.60 24.66 -1.31
C ALA A 112 11.90 23.46 -2.00
N GLY A 113 10.63 23.18 -1.64
CA GLY A 113 9.88 22.04 -2.19
C GLY A 113 8.99 22.37 -3.38
N ALA A 114 8.72 23.66 -3.66
CA ALA A 114 7.73 24.09 -4.65
C ALA A 114 7.97 23.50 -6.03
N ARG A 115 9.22 23.55 -6.52
CA ARG A 115 9.60 23.01 -7.83
C ARG A 115 9.30 21.52 -7.97
N VAL A 116 9.55 20.73 -6.93
CA VAL A 116 9.27 19.27 -6.93
C VAL A 116 7.76 19.04 -7.05
N ILE A 117 6.95 19.81 -6.34
CA ILE A 117 5.48 19.74 -6.43
C ILE A 117 5.00 20.11 -7.85
N GLU A 118 5.55 21.16 -8.46
CA GLU A 118 5.19 21.56 -9.83
C GLU A 118 5.56 20.48 -10.85
N GLU A 119 6.77 19.89 -10.76
CA GLU A 119 7.21 18.81 -11.63
C GLU A 119 6.30 17.57 -11.49
N ASN A 120 5.97 17.19 -10.25
CA ASN A 120 5.08 16.07 -9.97
C ASN A 120 3.66 16.33 -10.49
N GLN A 121 3.11 17.55 -10.28
CA GLN A 121 1.77 17.91 -10.75
C GLN A 121 1.68 17.87 -12.28
N ALA A 122 2.72 18.27 -12.99
CA ALA A 122 2.76 18.17 -14.45
C ALA A 122 2.64 16.68 -14.92
N LEU A 123 3.39 15.76 -14.31
CA LEU A 123 3.28 14.33 -14.59
C LEU A 123 1.89 13.79 -14.22
N GLN A 124 1.38 14.14 -13.05
CA GLN A 124 0.08 13.69 -12.54
C GLN A 124 -1.05 14.12 -13.49
N THR A 125 -1.01 15.38 -13.96
CA THR A 125 -1.97 15.91 -14.93
C THR A 125 -1.85 15.21 -16.28
N GLN A 126 -0.62 14.94 -16.76
CA GLN A 126 -0.39 14.16 -17.96
C GLN A 126 -0.98 12.74 -17.87
N CYS A 127 -0.95 12.15 -16.68
CA CYS A 127 -1.58 10.86 -16.40
C CYS A 127 -3.11 10.96 -16.17
N GLY A 128 -3.70 12.15 -16.22
CA GLY A 128 -5.14 12.38 -16.04
C GLY A 128 -5.59 12.50 -14.59
N ALA A 129 -4.67 12.68 -13.63
CA ALA A 129 -5.03 12.99 -12.26
C ALA A 129 -5.47 14.45 -12.14
N ALA A 130 -6.55 14.70 -11.40
CA ALA A 130 -7.08 16.03 -11.15
C ALA A 130 -6.38 16.65 -9.93
N VAL A 131 -5.31 17.40 -10.18
CA VAL A 131 -4.50 18.05 -9.15
C VAL A 131 -4.41 19.55 -9.41
N ALA A 132 -4.82 20.36 -8.43
CA ALA A 132 -4.76 21.82 -8.48
C ALA A 132 -3.57 22.32 -7.67
N LEU A 133 -2.82 23.28 -8.26
CA LEU A 133 -1.84 24.08 -7.53
C LEU A 133 -2.53 25.30 -6.94
N LEU A 134 -2.31 25.58 -5.67
CA LEU A 134 -2.94 26.65 -4.92
C LEU A 134 -1.86 27.58 -4.33
N SER A 135 -2.00 28.88 -4.59
CA SER A 135 -1.21 29.92 -3.93
C SER A 135 -1.57 30.04 -2.45
N PRO A 136 -0.73 30.68 -1.61
CA PRO A 136 -1.05 30.92 -0.20
C PRO A 136 -2.39 31.64 0.01
N THR A 137 -2.73 32.57 -0.87
CA THR A 137 -4.02 33.29 -0.81
C THR A 137 -5.21 32.36 -1.07
N GLU A 138 -5.11 31.49 -2.07
CA GLU A 138 -6.15 30.50 -2.38
C GLU A 138 -6.28 29.44 -1.27
N LEU A 139 -5.15 29.02 -0.68
CA LEU A 139 -5.14 28.12 0.49
C LEU A 139 -5.87 28.75 1.67
N ALA A 140 -5.57 30.02 2.01
CA ALA A 140 -6.20 30.73 3.14
C ALA A 140 -7.70 30.94 2.93
N ILE A 141 -8.13 31.18 1.70
CA ILE A 141 -9.57 31.28 1.36
C ILE A 141 -10.27 29.93 1.46
N ARG A 142 -9.65 28.88 0.92
CA ARG A 142 -10.25 27.53 0.88
C ARG A 142 -10.25 26.84 2.24
N PHE A 143 -9.19 27.04 3.02
CA PHE A 143 -8.95 26.44 4.33
C PHE A 143 -8.66 27.51 5.38
N PRO A 144 -9.67 28.28 5.86
CA PRO A 144 -9.45 29.38 6.78
C PRO A 144 -8.82 28.99 8.12
N TRP A 145 -8.87 27.69 8.46
CA TRP A 145 -8.25 27.11 9.65
C TRP A 145 -6.74 26.81 9.47
N LEU A 146 -6.22 26.89 8.23
CA LEU A 146 -4.83 26.55 7.89
C LEU A 146 -3.93 27.80 7.97
N SER A 147 -2.88 27.76 8.77
CA SER A 147 -1.82 28.74 8.70
C SER A 147 -0.96 28.50 7.45
N VAL A 148 -0.83 29.53 6.63
CA VAL A 148 0.01 29.50 5.41
C VAL A 148 1.41 30.08 5.62
N ASP A 149 1.81 30.29 6.88
CA ASP A 149 3.15 30.80 7.19
C ASP A 149 4.23 29.89 6.57
N GLN A 150 5.20 30.52 5.88
CA GLN A 150 6.28 29.90 5.12
C GLN A 150 5.83 28.99 3.96
N ILE A 151 4.54 28.89 3.68
CA ILE A 151 4.01 28.14 2.53
C ILE A 151 4.01 29.05 1.29
N VAL A 152 4.51 28.55 0.18
CA VAL A 152 4.49 29.24 -1.11
C VAL A 152 3.59 28.55 -2.12
N LEU A 153 3.28 27.26 -1.91
CA LEU A 153 2.48 26.45 -2.82
C LEU A 153 1.78 25.33 -2.07
N GLY A 154 0.54 25.03 -2.47
CA GLY A 154 -0.17 23.79 -2.11
C GLY A 154 -0.52 23.00 -3.37
N SER A 155 -0.45 21.66 -3.27
CA SER A 155 -0.93 20.74 -4.31
C SER A 155 -2.09 19.95 -3.75
N LEU A 156 -3.29 20.16 -4.31
CA LEU A 156 -4.53 19.56 -3.85
C LEU A 156 -5.07 18.58 -4.89
N GLY A 157 -5.15 17.31 -4.52
CA GLY A 157 -5.86 16.29 -5.31
C GLY A 157 -7.37 16.47 -5.21
N LEU A 158 -8.04 16.43 -6.36
CA LEU A 158 -9.47 16.66 -6.48
C LEU A 158 -10.20 15.39 -6.94
N SER A 159 -11.47 15.27 -6.55
CA SER A 159 -12.33 14.21 -7.05
C SER A 159 -12.79 14.51 -8.48
N ALA A 160 -12.63 13.52 -9.37
CA ALA A 160 -13.02 13.50 -10.77
C ALA A 160 -13.33 12.06 -11.19
N PRO A 161 -13.86 11.78 -12.39
CA PRO A 161 -14.19 10.42 -12.82
C PRO A 161 -13.04 9.41 -12.70
N LEU A 162 -11.80 9.82 -13.05
CA LEU A 162 -10.60 8.97 -13.00
C LEU A 162 -9.61 9.40 -11.90
N SER A 163 -10.02 10.30 -11.02
CA SER A 163 -9.17 10.84 -9.97
C SER A 163 -9.98 11.05 -8.70
N GLY A 164 -9.34 10.89 -7.55
CA GLY A 164 -9.95 11.12 -6.25
C GLY A 164 -9.00 10.70 -5.15
N GLU A 165 -8.96 11.51 -4.10
CA GLU A 165 -8.02 11.35 -3.02
C GLU A 165 -8.70 11.51 -1.67
N GLY A 166 -8.25 10.72 -0.71
CA GLY A 166 -8.84 10.71 0.63
C GLY A 166 -8.44 9.46 1.40
N TRP A 167 -9.41 8.79 2.00
CA TRP A 167 -9.16 7.58 2.82
C TRP A 167 -10.38 6.65 2.85
N PHE A 168 -10.16 5.45 3.36
CA PHE A 168 -11.17 4.41 3.49
C PHE A 168 -10.83 3.46 4.66
N ASP A 169 -11.70 2.52 4.97
CA ASP A 169 -11.41 1.46 5.95
C ASP A 169 -10.65 0.31 5.28
N GLY A 170 -9.34 0.25 5.55
CA GLY A 170 -8.46 -0.77 4.98
C GLY A 170 -8.68 -2.17 5.52
N TYR A 171 -9.10 -2.31 6.78
CA TYR A 171 -9.43 -3.62 7.33
C TYR A 171 -10.71 -4.18 6.68
N SER A 172 -11.71 -3.35 6.48
CA SER A 172 -12.93 -3.73 5.73
C SER A 172 -12.60 -4.10 4.28
N ALA A 173 -11.67 -3.39 3.62
CA ALA A 173 -11.20 -3.75 2.27
C ALA A 173 -10.49 -5.11 2.24
N LEU A 174 -9.59 -5.38 3.20
CA LEU A 174 -8.96 -6.68 3.38
C LEU A 174 -10.00 -7.80 3.56
N GLN A 175 -10.96 -7.61 4.47
CA GLN A 175 -11.99 -8.60 4.74
C GLN A 175 -12.90 -8.83 3.52
N ALA A 176 -13.22 -7.80 2.74
CA ALA A 176 -14.00 -7.92 1.52
C ALA A 176 -13.28 -8.82 0.48
N PHE A 177 -11.99 -8.60 0.23
CA PHE A 177 -11.20 -9.47 -0.64
C PHE A 177 -11.11 -10.90 -0.12
N ARG A 178 -10.84 -11.06 1.18
CA ARG A 178 -10.74 -12.37 1.82
C ARG A 178 -12.05 -13.17 1.72
N GLN A 179 -13.18 -12.55 2.07
CA GLN A 179 -14.49 -13.18 2.01
C GLN A 179 -14.88 -13.54 0.57
N HIS A 180 -14.62 -12.65 -0.38
CA HIS A 180 -14.85 -12.93 -1.79
C HIS A 180 -13.99 -14.08 -2.30
N ALA A 181 -12.69 -14.12 -1.97
CA ALA A 181 -11.80 -15.21 -2.33
C ALA A 181 -12.29 -16.57 -1.79
N ILE A 182 -12.70 -16.61 -0.50
CA ILE A 182 -13.26 -17.81 0.15
C ILE A 182 -14.56 -18.24 -0.55
N ALA A 183 -15.45 -17.32 -0.85
CA ALA A 183 -16.71 -17.62 -1.55
C ALA A 183 -16.48 -18.20 -2.97
N GLN A 184 -15.35 -17.84 -3.60
CA GLN A 184 -14.91 -18.40 -4.88
C GLN A 184 -14.08 -19.69 -4.73
N GLY A 185 -13.88 -20.17 -3.50
CA GLY A 185 -13.25 -21.46 -3.18
C GLY A 185 -11.76 -21.41 -2.82
N ALA A 186 -11.17 -20.23 -2.60
CA ALA A 186 -9.84 -20.13 -2.01
C ALA A 186 -9.86 -20.58 -0.54
N GLN A 187 -8.74 -21.13 -0.05
CA GLN A 187 -8.59 -21.58 1.33
C GLN A 187 -7.64 -20.65 2.07
N PHE A 188 -8.05 -20.13 3.23
CA PHE A 188 -7.19 -19.40 4.15
C PHE A 188 -6.87 -20.31 5.33
N VAL A 189 -5.58 -20.61 5.50
CA VAL A 189 -5.06 -21.51 6.54
C VAL A 189 -4.19 -20.69 7.47
N GLU A 190 -4.47 -20.78 8.77
CA GLU A 190 -3.60 -20.16 9.78
C GLU A 190 -2.34 -21.00 9.94
N ALA A 191 -1.27 -20.57 9.28
CA ALA A 191 0.02 -21.21 9.26
C ALA A 191 1.13 -20.22 8.89
N GLU A 192 2.28 -20.34 9.54
CA GLU A 192 3.46 -19.56 9.23
C GLU A 192 4.37 -20.33 8.27
N ALA A 193 4.59 -19.78 7.08
CA ALA A 193 5.58 -20.30 6.13
C ALA A 193 6.99 -19.90 6.58
N VAL A 194 7.91 -20.85 6.63
CA VAL A 194 9.28 -20.62 7.12
C VAL A 194 10.37 -21.08 6.15
N ASP A 195 10.06 -22.00 5.22
CA ASP A 195 11.06 -22.57 4.31
C ASP A 195 10.39 -23.18 3.06
N PHE A 196 11.20 -23.65 2.13
CA PHE A 196 10.76 -24.19 0.85
C PHE A 196 11.48 -25.51 0.51
N ASP A 197 10.75 -26.46 -0.06
CA ASP A 197 11.34 -27.62 -0.74
C ASP A 197 11.51 -27.28 -2.23
N THR A 198 12.77 -27.17 -2.68
CA THR A 198 13.10 -26.74 -4.02
C THR A 198 13.74 -27.88 -4.82
N ARG A 199 13.38 -27.97 -6.10
CA ARG A 199 13.98 -28.90 -7.04
C ARG A 199 14.02 -28.31 -8.45
N ASP A 200 15.16 -28.40 -9.10
CA ASP A 200 15.38 -27.93 -10.49
C ASP A 200 14.97 -26.46 -10.69
N GLY A 201 15.30 -25.57 -9.71
CA GLY A 201 14.99 -24.13 -9.75
C GLY A 201 13.50 -23.80 -9.52
N ALA A 202 12.69 -24.75 -9.08
CA ALA A 202 11.28 -24.54 -8.75
C ALA A 202 10.97 -24.99 -7.33
N VAL A 203 10.12 -24.23 -6.63
CA VAL A 203 9.51 -24.63 -5.37
C VAL A 203 8.48 -25.73 -5.63
N ARG A 204 8.56 -26.82 -4.88
CA ARG A 204 7.63 -27.97 -4.93
C ARG A 204 6.66 -27.96 -3.76
N SER A 205 7.08 -27.43 -2.62
CA SER A 205 6.21 -27.21 -1.47
C SER A 205 6.73 -26.06 -0.60
N VAL A 206 5.80 -25.41 0.07
CA VAL A 206 6.06 -24.46 1.17
C VAL A 206 6.07 -25.24 2.47
N ILE A 207 7.04 -24.98 3.34
CA ILE A 207 7.20 -25.64 4.65
C ILE A 207 6.70 -24.66 5.71
N THR A 208 5.79 -25.11 6.57
CA THR A 208 5.28 -24.32 7.69
C THR A 208 6.14 -24.51 8.94
N SER A 209 6.01 -23.61 9.91
CA SER A 209 6.68 -23.67 11.22
C SER A 209 6.35 -24.96 12.02
N GLN A 210 5.25 -25.64 11.66
CA GLN A 210 4.86 -26.93 12.23
C GLN A 210 5.43 -28.12 11.46
N GLY A 211 6.22 -27.87 10.39
CA GLY A 211 6.83 -28.91 9.56
C GLY A 211 5.92 -29.49 8.49
N GLU A 212 4.72 -28.93 8.32
CA GLU A 212 3.81 -29.35 7.24
C GLU A 212 4.35 -28.90 5.87
N ARG A 213 4.08 -29.70 4.83
CA ARG A 213 4.46 -29.44 3.45
C ARG A 213 3.23 -29.15 2.60
N VAL A 214 3.06 -27.90 2.19
CA VAL A 214 1.98 -27.48 1.29
C VAL A 214 2.48 -27.50 -0.14
N ALA A 215 2.03 -28.46 -0.94
CA ALA A 215 2.47 -28.63 -2.34
C ALA A 215 2.08 -27.41 -3.19
N ALA A 216 3.00 -26.96 -4.07
CA ALA A 216 2.80 -25.78 -4.89
C ALA A 216 3.34 -26.00 -6.33
N ASP A 217 2.54 -25.59 -7.33
CA ASP A 217 2.98 -25.37 -8.70
C ASP A 217 3.46 -23.94 -8.91
N ALA A 218 2.87 -22.97 -8.15
CA ALA A 218 3.29 -21.58 -8.09
C ALA A 218 3.17 -21.04 -6.65
N VAL A 219 4.09 -20.16 -6.25
CA VAL A 219 4.11 -19.52 -4.93
C VAL A 219 4.14 -18.01 -5.10
N LEU A 220 3.26 -17.29 -4.41
CA LEU A 220 3.33 -15.84 -4.25
C LEU A 220 3.76 -15.49 -2.83
N ILE A 221 4.85 -14.75 -2.69
CA ILE A 221 5.28 -14.15 -1.42
C ILE A 221 4.66 -12.74 -1.34
N ALA A 222 3.65 -12.58 -0.48
CA ALA A 222 2.93 -11.35 -0.20
C ALA A 222 2.90 -11.08 1.32
N ALA A 223 4.01 -11.41 2.00
CA ALA A 223 4.14 -11.40 3.46
C ALA A 223 4.50 -10.01 4.04
N GLY A 224 4.33 -8.94 3.25
CA GLY A 224 4.57 -7.57 3.68
C GLY A 224 5.99 -7.37 4.21
N ALA A 225 6.13 -6.78 5.38
CA ALA A 225 7.40 -6.51 6.03
C ALA A 225 8.24 -7.78 6.32
N TRP A 226 7.64 -8.97 6.28
CA TRP A 226 8.30 -10.27 6.52
C TRP A 226 8.62 -11.04 5.24
N SER A 227 8.59 -10.37 4.09
CA SER A 227 8.88 -11.02 2.80
C SER A 227 10.38 -11.29 2.61
N ALA A 228 11.28 -10.47 3.14
CA ALA A 228 12.72 -10.60 2.93
C ALA A 228 13.31 -11.91 3.47
N PRO A 229 13.00 -12.42 4.67
CA PRO A 229 13.48 -13.71 5.13
C PRO A 229 13.05 -14.88 4.23
N LEU A 230 11.83 -14.83 3.69
CA LEU A 230 11.31 -15.86 2.80
C LEU A 230 12.05 -15.89 1.45
N THR A 231 12.34 -14.73 0.87
CA THR A 231 13.12 -14.68 -0.37
C THR A 231 14.60 -15.03 -0.15
N ALA A 232 15.15 -14.72 1.04
CA ALA A 232 16.51 -15.11 1.42
C ALA A 232 16.66 -16.64 1.50
N ALA A 233 15.65 -17.37 1.98
CA ALA A 233 15.61 -18.84 1.95
C ALA A 233 15.66 -19.41 0.52
N LEU A 234 15.31 -18.62 -0.49
CA LEU A 234 15.41 -18.93 -1.92
C LEU A 234 16.67 -18.34 -2.58
N GLY A 235 17.58 -17.77 -1.80
CA GLY A 235 18.84 -17.21 -2.28
C GLY A 235 18.73 -15.80 -2.88
N PHE A 236 17.62 -15.06 -2.62
CA PHE A 236 17.44 -13.69 -3.10
C PHE A 236 17.32 -12.71 -1.93
N ASP A 237 18.23 -11.72 -1.88
CA ASP A 237 18.18 -10.63 -0.89
C ASP A 237 17.19 -9.55 -1.34
N LEU A 238 15.99 -9.59 -0.79
CA LEU A 238 14.95 -8.60 -1.07
C LEU A 238 15.18 -7.35 -0.19
N PRO A 239 15.32 -6.15 -0.77
CA PRO A 239 15.61 -4.93 -0.02
C PRO A 239 14.36 -4.38 0.70
N VAL A 240 13.65 -5.24 1.43
CA VAL A 240 12.46 -4.88 2.19
C VAL A 240 12.75 -4.99 3.68
N ARG A 241 12.44 -3.94 4.43
CA ARG A 241 12.66 -3.86 5.88
C ARG A 241 11.38 -3.42 6.58
N ALA A 242 11.18 -3.90 7.81
CA ALA A 242 10.08 -3.51 8.65
C ALA A 242 10.39 -2.17 9.33
N ARG A 243 9.80 -1.08 8.87
CA ARG A 243 10.00 0.28 9.40
C ARG A 243 8.77 0.72 10.18
N LYS A 244 8.94 0.95 11.47
CA LYS A 244 7.85 1.36 12.35
C LYS A 244 7.38 2.78 12.04
N ARG A 245 6.04 2.98 12.06
CA ARG A 245 5.38 4.28 11.98
C ARG A 245 4.37 4.38 13.10
N ASP A 246 4.49 5.44 13.90
CA ASP A 246 3.57 5.74 14.99
C ASP A 246 2.42 6.60 14.47
N VAL A 247 1.22 6.29 14.92
CA VAL A 247 -0.02 7.00 14.60
C VAL A 247 -0.68 7.42 15.90
N PHE A 248 -1.15 8.66 15.96
CA PHE A 248 -1.85 9.22 17.11
C PHE A 248 -3.29 9.57 16.72
N SER A 249 -4.24 9.16 17.54
CA SER A 249 -5.63 9.58 17.49
C SER A 249 -5.83 10.77 18.42
N LEU A 250 -6.48 11.80 17.89
CA LEU A 250 -6.60 13.11 18.53
C LEU A 250 -8.05 13.54 18.62
N GLN A 251 -8.38 14.31 19.67
CA GLN A 251 -9.62 15.06 19.78
C GLN A 251 -9.30 16.55 19.82
N ALA A 252 -9.81 17.32 18.87
CA ALA A 252 -9.79 18.77 18.84
C ALA A 252 -11.09 19.37 19.40
N SER A 253 -11.13 20.68 19.58
CA SER A 253 -12.33 21.43 20.05
C SER A 253 -13.51 21.38 19.07
N GLY A 254 -13.26 20.99 17.80
CA GLY A 254 -14.28 20.82 16.77
C GLY A 254 -13.69 20.38 15.43
N PRO A 255 -14.53 20.13 14.44
CA PRO A 255 -14.09 19.73 13.10
C PRO A 255 -13.43 20.89 12.35
N LEU A 256 -12.63 20.56 11.34
CA LEU A 256 -12.06 21.49 10.36
C LEU A 256 -12.86 21.39 9.07
N PRO A 257 -13.65 22.40 8.69
CA PRO A 257 -14.49 22.31 7.48
C PRO A 257 -13.68 22.05 6.21
N GLY A 258 -14.11 21.03 5.44
CA GLY A 258 -13.49 20.68 4.17
C GLY A 258 -12.04 20.19 4.26
N CYS A 259 -11.59 19.76 5.44
CA CYS A 259 -10.22 19.32 5.68
C CYS A 259 -9.87 18.07 4.84
N PRO A 260 -8.88 18.14 3.94
CA PRO A 260 -8.32 16.96 3.27
C PRO A 260 -7.33 16.25 4.20
N LEU A 261 -6.68 15.18 3.73
CA LEU A 261 -5.44 14.74 4.34
C LEU A 261 -4.34 15.76 3.99
N VAL A 262 -3.66 16.29 5.01
CA VAL A 262 -2.64 17.34 4.86
C VAL A 262 -1.26 16.78 5.14
N ILE A 263 -0.31 17.07 4.24
CA ILE A 263 1.12 16.79 4.41
C ILE A 263 1.85 18.13 4.55
N ASP A 264 2.48 18.32 5.69
CA ASP A 264 3.29 19.50 5.97
C ASP A 264 4.70 19.35 5.37
N PRO A 265 5.37 20.43 4.95
CA PRO A 265 6.74 20.37 4.44
C PRO A 265 7.76 19.79 5.43
N SER A 266 7.45 19.78 6.73
CA SER A 266 8.30 19.15 7.75
C SER A 266 8.14 17.63 7.85
N GLY A 267 7.19 17.04 7.09
CA GLY A 267 6.96 15.61 6.98
C GLY A 267 5.82 15.05 7.84
N PHE A 268 5.25 15.80 8.77
CA PHE A 268 4.07 15.32 9.48
C PHE A 268 2.82 15.40 8.59
N TRP A 269 1.88 14.55 8.92
CA TRP A 269 0.57 14.54 8.27
C TRP A 269 -0.55 14.47 9.30
N PHE A 270 -1.74 14.94 8.91
CA PHE A 270 -2.98 14.74 9.66
C PHE A 270 -4.17 14.64 8.73
N ARG A 271 -5.23 13.97 9.19
CA ARG A 271 -6.52 13.90 8.53
C ARG A 271 -7.67 13.83 9.54
N PRO A 272 -8.87 14.23 9.17
CA PRO A 272 -10.07 13.94 9.97
C PRO A 272 -10.29 12.42 10.13
N ASP A 273 -10.87 12.03 11.27
CA ASP A 273 -11.35 10.69 11.55
C ASP A 273 -12.82 10.79 11.99
N GLY A 274 -13.70 10.87 11.00
CA GLY A 274 -15.09 11.28 11.17
C GLY A 274 -15.26 12.80 11.12
N ASP A 275 -16.41 13.29 11.61
CA ASP A 275 -16.87 14.67 11.50
C ASP A 275 -17.09 15.37 12.86
N THR A 276 -16.63 14.72 13.94
CA THR A 276 -16.82 15.20 15.34
C THR A 276 -15.59 15.87 15.94
N GLY A 277 -14.59 16.27 15.12
CA GLY A 277 -13.34 16.86 15.60
C GLY A 277 -12.29 15.84 16.01
N GLN A 278 -12.46 14.58 15.61
CA GLN A 278 -11.43 13.56 15.72
C GLN A 278 -10.47 13.65 14.55
N PHE A 279 -9.18 13.39 14.81
CA PHE A 279 -8.14 13.40 13.78
C PHE A 279 -7.16 12.24 14.01
N LEU A 280 -6.51 11.83 12.94
CA LEU A 280 -5.30 11.02 12.98
C LEU A 280 -4.12 11.86 12.53
N CYS A 281 -2.96 11.63 13.14
CA CYS A 281 -1.71 12.23 12.70
C CYS A 281 -0.53 11.29 12.88
N GLY A 282 0.56 11.59 12.20
CA GLY A 282 1.83 10.91 12.33
C GLY A 282 2.94 11.63 11.61
N ALA A 283 4.14 11.10 11.73
CA ALA A 283 5.33 11.60 11.06
C ALA A 283 6.35 10.46 10.90
N PRO A 284 7.33 10.61 10.00
CA PRO A 284 8.54 9.80 10.02
C PRO A 284 9.28 9.94 11.36
N PRO A 285 10.03 8.92 11.80
CA PRO A 285 10.85 9.02 13.01
C PRO A 285 11.87 10.17 12.90
N ARG A 286 12.15 10.84 14.01
CA ARG A 286 13.06 11.99 14.06
C ARG A 286 14.54 11.64 14.09
N GLY A 287 14.88 10.39 14.25
CA GLY A 287 16.23 9.87 14.32
C GLY A 287 16.49 8.84 13.24
N GLU A 288 17.29 7.83 13.60
CA GLU A 288 17.52 6.68 12.76
C GLU A 288 16.20 5.88 12.58
N ASP A 289 15.88 5.58 11.34
CA ASP A 289 14.73 4.75 11.00
C ASP A 289 15.13 3.27 11.12
N ILE A 290 15.00 2.73 12.35
CA ILE A 290 15.50 1.42 12.75
C ILE A 290 14.62 0.31 12.18
N ASP A 291 15.28 -0.74 11.65
CA ASP A 291 14.61 -1.96 11.20
C ASP A 291 14.05 -2.75 12.40
N ASP A 292 12.89 -3.37 12.21
CA ASP A 292 12.26 -4.28 13.19
C ASP A 292 11.99 -3.68 14.59
N ALA A 293 11.85 -2.36 14.69
CA ALA A 293 11.52 -1.70 15.97
C ALA A 293 10.20 -2.22 16.54
N PRO A 294 10.10 -2.50 17.86
CA PRO A 294 8.89 -3.09 18.46
C PRO A 294 7.64 -2.22 18.26
N LEU A 295 6.54 -2.82 17.79
CA LEU A 295 5.26 -2.12 17.57
C LEU A 295 4.59 -1.71 18.89
N GLU A 296 4.85 -2.42 19.96
CA GLU A 296 4.28 -2.18 21.29
C GLU A 296 4.84 -0.93 21.96
N GLN A 297 5.91 -0.36 21.41
CA GLN A 297 6.60 0.82 21.93
C GLN A 297 6.31 2.03 21.05
N VAL A 298 5.16 2.67 21.25
CA VAL A 298 4.85 3.97 20.62
C VAL A 298 5.74 5.07 21.19
N ASP A 299 6.32 5.89 20.32
CA ASP A 299 7.13 7.04 20.74
C ASP A 299 6.25 8.24 21.09
N HIS A 300 5.81 8.33 22.34
CA HIS A 300 5.02 9.47 22.83
C HIS A 300 5.82 10.77 22.82
N GLY A 301 7.16 10.71 22.98
CA GLY A 301 8.03 11.88 22.87
C GLY A 301 7.97 12.54 21.49
N LEU A 302 7.82 11.75 20.43
CA LEU A 302 7.59 12.28 19.08
C LEU A 302 6.36 13.20 19.03
N PHE A 303 5.28 12.82 19.74
CA PHE A 303 4.07 13.64 19.79
C PHE A 303 4.28 14.89 20.61
N ASP A 304 4.70 14.75 21.86
CA ASP A 304 4.76 15.86 22.83
C ASP A 304 5.79 16.93 22.45
N GLU A 305 6.98 16.49 22.00
CA GLU A 305 8.11 17.38 21.75
C GLU A 305 8.11 17.97 20.35
N TRP A 306 7.46 17.30 19.39
CA TRP A 306 7.57 17.72 18.00
C TRP A 306 6.25 17.79 17.24
N LEU A 307 5.42 16.74 17.22
CA LEU A 307 4.17 16.73 16.43
C LEU A 307 3.22 17.81 16.89
N TRP A 308 2.87 17.84 18.17
CA TRP A 308 1.91 18.81 18.70
C TRP A 308 2.33 20.26 18.47
N PRO A 309 3.56 20.72 18.79
CA PRO A 309 3.95 22.10 18.52
C PRO A 309 3.88 22.48 17.02
N ASN A 310 4.18 21.56 16.11
CA ASN A 310 4.10 21.81 14.68
C ASN A 310 2.66 21.76 14.15
N LEU A 311 1.84 20.85 14.64
CA LEU A 311 0.40 20.81 14.36
C LEU A 311 -0.29 22.10 14.79
N ALA A 312 -0.03 22.62 16.01
CA ALA A 312 -0.58 23.87 16.51
C ALA A 312 -0.14 25.10 15.68
N LYS A 313 1.11 25.12 15.21
CA LYS A 313 1.57 26.18 14.28
C LYS A 313 0.84 26.15 12.94
N ARG A 314 0.57 24.97 12.40
CA ARG A 314 -0.09 24.79 11.11
C ARG A 314 -1.61 24.97 11.19
N VAL A 315 -2.21 24.55 12.30
CA VAL A 315 -3.64 24.66 12.58
C VAL A 315 -3.80 25.24 13.99
N PRO A 316 -4.03 26.55 14.15
CA PRO A 316 -4.13 27.18 15.47
C PRO A 316 -5.17 26.56 16.40
N GLN A 317 -6.25 25.99 15.87
CA GLN A 317 -7.26 25.24 16.64
C GLN A 317 -6.68 23.99 17.32
N PHE A 318 -5.53 23.49 16.89
CA PHE A 318 -4.85 22.32 17.46
C PHE A 318 -3.98 22.64 18.70
N ASP A 319 -3.97 23.89 19.17
CA ASP A 319 -3.31 24.24 20.42
C ASP A 319 -3.94 23.52 21.63
N GLU A 320 -5.23 23.16 21.54
CA GLU A 320 -5.99 22.44 22.58
C GLU A 320 -6.28 20.98 22.23
N LEU A 321 -5.33 20.28 21.58
CA LEU A 321 -5.50 18.86 21.25
C LEU A 321 -5.43 17.96 22.49
N ARG A 322 -6.20 16.86 22.43
CA ARG A 322 -6.08 15.75 23.37
C ARG A 322 -5.76 14.45 22.60
N VAL A 323 -4.70 13.76 22.99
CA VAL A 323 -4.43 12.40 22.50
C VAL A 323 -5.47 11.45 23.10
N THR A 324 -6.17 10.71 22.25
CA THR A 324 -7.20 9.74 22.64
C THR A 324 -6.74 8.30 22.46
N GLY A 325 -5.69 8.07 21.67
CA GLY A 325 -5.08 6.78 21.44
C GLY A 325 -3.81 6.89 20.61
N ALA A 326 -3.03 5.82 20.60
CA ALA A 326 -1.85 5.71 19.76
C ALA A 326 -1.57 4.24 19.44
N TRP A 327 -1.03 3.98 18.26
CA TRP A 327 -0.57 2.65 17.84
C TRP A 327 0.58 2.79 16.86
N ALA A 328 1.24 1.67 16.58
CA ALA A 328 2.27 1.61 15.57
C ALA A 328 1.99 0.50 14.56
N GLY A 329 2.44 0.69 13.33
CA GLY A 329 2.41 -0.30 12.27
C GLY A 329 3.72 -0.34 11.49
N TYR A 330 3.99 -1.45 10.80
CA TYR A 330 5.14 -1.51 9.93
C TYR A 330 4.79 -1.04 8.52
N TYR A 331 5.65 -0.16 7.99
CA TYR A 331 5.86 -0.08 6.55
C TYR A 331 6.74 -1.25 6.13
N GLU A 332 6.36 -1.94 5.07
CA GLU A 332 7.23 -2.83 4.30
C GLU A 332 8.14 -1.97 3.41
N TYR A 333 9.17 -1.38 4.02
CA TYR A 333 9.96 -0.33 3.39
C TYR A 333 10.97 -0.91 2.40
N ASN A 334 10.87 -0.54 1.13
CA ASN A 334 11.85 -0.88 0.11
C ASN A 334 13.00 0.12 0.17
N THR A 335 14.16 -0.34 0.65
CA THR A 335 15.35 0.49 0.84
C THR A 335 16.08 0.81 -0.46
N PHE A 336 15.74 0.14 -1.57
CA PHE A 336 16.36 0.36 -2.88
C PHE A 336 15.80 1.60 -3.59
N ASP A 337 14.47 1.71 -3.68
CA ASP A 337 13.84 2.80 -4.43
C ASP A 337 12.48 3.24 -3.88
N GLN A 338 12.07 2.76 -2.71
CA GLN A 338 10.82 3.11 -2.02
C GLN A 338 9.56 2.76 -2.82
N ASN A 339 9.67 1.84 -3.77
CA ASN A 339 8.60 1.45 -4.68
C ASN A 339 8.30 -0.05 -4.59
N GLY A 340 7.08 -0.46 -4.88
CA GLY A 340 6.67 -1.87 -4.83
C GLY A 340 7.60 -2.78 -5.65
N LEU A 341 7.84 -3.99 -5.14
CA LEU A 341 8.57 -5.07 -5.80
C LEU A 341 7.54 -6.12 -6.22
N VAL A 342 7.23 -6.16 -7.52
CA VAL A 342 6.11 -6.93 -8.05
C VAL A 342 6.57 -7.73 -9.27
N GLY A 343 6.38 -9.04 -9.25
CA GLY A 343 6.72 -9.88 -10.39
C GLY A 343 7.31 -11.23 -10.00
N ARG A 344 7.99 -11.86 -10.96
CA ARG A 344 8.66 -13.15 -10.74
C ARG A 344 9.96 -12.95 -9.97
N LEU A 345 10.22 -13.85 -9.02
CA LEU A 345 11.49 -13.86 -8.27
C LEU A 345 12.64 -14.27 -9.22
N PRO A 346 13.70 -13.46 -9.40
CA PRO A 346 14.87 -13.86 -10.17
C PRO A 346 15.49 -15.16 -9.67
N GLY A 347 15.87 -16.03 -10.57
CA GLY A 347 16.44 -17.34 -10.23
C GLY A 347 15.43 -18.43 -9.91
N SER A 348 14.14 -18.12 -9.86
CA SER A 348 13.07 -19.11 -9.67
C SER A 348 12.14 -19.21 -10.87
N ASN A 349 11.66 -20.44 -11.15
CA ASN A 349 10.76 -20.70 -12.25
C ASN A 349 9.28 -20.43 -11.91
N ASN A 350 8.90 -20.48 -10.62
CA ASN A 350 7.51 -20.48 -10.19
C ASN A 350 7.24 -19.68 -8.89
N VAL A 351 8.18 -18.86 -8.46
CA VAL A 351 7.97 -17.95 -7.31
C VAL A 351 7.76 -16.53 -7.79
N PHE A 352 6.82 -15.86 -7.15
CA PHE A 352 6.41 -14.48 -7.39
C PHE A 352 6.46 -13.69 -6.10
N VAL A 353 6.62 -12.38 -6.19
CA VAL A 353 6.68 -11.45 -5.05
C VAL A 353 5.73 -10.28 -5.30
N ALA A 354 5.05 -9.84 -4.24
CA ALA A 354 4.33 -8.59 -4.19
C ALA A 354 4.53 -7.98 -2.79
N ALA A 355 5.56 -7.16 -2.62
CA ALA A 355 5.98 -6.60 -1.34
C ALA A 355 6.75 -5.27 -1.51
N GLY A 356 7.11 -4.62 -0.41
CA GLY A 356 7.98 -3.45 -0.42
C GLY A 356 7.31 -2.15 -0.88
N PHE A 357 6.02 -1.98 -0.65
CA PHE A 357 5.26 -0.82 -1.12
C PHE A 357 5.48 0.46 -0.31
N SER A 358 6.31 0.46 0.70
CA SER A 358 6.76 1.67 1.43
C SER A 358 5.62 2.60 1.88
N GLY A 359 4.52 2.00 2.40
CA GLY A 359 3.37 2.74 2.94
C GLY A 359 2.22 2.99 1.95
N HIS A 360 2.35 2.65 0.66
CA HIS A 360 1.26 2.89 -0.31
C HIS A 360 0.61 1.62 -0.89
N GLY A 361 0.95 0.43 -0.38
CA GLY A 361 0.43 -0.84 -0.89
C GLY A 361 -1.08 -1.01 -0.77
N LEU A 362 -1.68 -0.61 0.36
CA LEU A 362 -3.12 -0.81 0.58
C LEU A 362 -3.97 -0.16 -0.52
N GLN A 363 -3.67 1.07 -0.90
CA GLN A 363 -4.39 1.78 -1.96
C GLN A 363 -4.18 1.16 -3.35
N GLN A 364 -3.09 0.42 -3.57
CA GLN A 364 -2.73 -0.20 -4.85
C GLN A 364 -3.15 -1.67 -4.96
N ALA A 365 -3.62 -2.26 -3.86
CA ALA A 365 -3.90 -3.69 -3.77
C ALA A 365 -4.87 -4.24 -4.83
N PRO A 366 -5.94 -3.56 -5.25
CA PRO A 366 -6.79 -4.04 -6.33
C PRO A 366 -6.04 -4.24 -7.65
N ALA A 367 -5.28 -3.22 -8.09
CA ALA A 367 -4.58 -3.27 -9.37
C ALA A 367 -3.37 -4.22 -9.34
N VAL A 368 -2.60 -4.21 -8.24
CA VAL A 368 -1.49 -5.16 -8.06
C VAL A 368 -2.00 -6.59 -7.93
N GLY A 369 -3.04 -6.83 -7.14
CA GLY A 369 -3.63 -8.15 -6.97
C GLY A 369 -4.14 -8.74 -8.27
N LEU A 370 -4.76 -7.90 -9.13
CA LEU A 370 -5.17 -8.29 -10.47
C LEU A 370 -3.98 -8.63 -11.35
N GLY A 371 -2.98 -7.74 -11.46
CA GLY A 371 -1.79 -7.97 -12.27
C GLY A 371 -1.01 -9.21 -11.84
N MET A 372 -0.92 -9.47 -10.52
CA MET A 372 -0.30 -10.70 -10.02
C MET A 372 -1.12 -11.95 -10.37
N ALA A 373 -2.45 -11.88 -10.31
CA ALA A 373 -3.31 -12.98 -10.72
C ALA A 373 -3.15 -13.28 -12.23
N GLU A 374 -3.09 -12.26 -13.08
CA GLU A 374 -2.82 -12.38 -14.49
C GLU A 374 -1.44 -13.03 -14.76
N LEU A 375 -0.38 -12.49 -14.15
CA LEU A 375 0.98 -13.00 -14.30
C LEU A 375 1.12 -14.46 -13.85
N ILE A 376 0.50 -14.85 -12.75
CA ILE A 376 0.52 -16.24 -12.24
C ILE A 376 -0.27 -17.17 -13.17
N ALA A 377 -1.44 -16.75 -13.63
CA ALA A 377 -2.33 -17.59 -14.43
C ALA A 377 -1.90 -17.73 -15.89
N THR A 378 -1.34 -16.67 -16.51
CA THR A 378 -1.09 -16.57 -17.94
C THR A 378 0.38 -16.36 -18.32
N GLY A 379 1.22 -16.02 -17.35
CA GLY A 379 2.63 -15.68 -17.57
C GLY A 379 2.88 -14.24 -18.01
N SER A 380 1.85 -13.39 -18.12
CA SER A 380 1.96 -11.98 -18.55
C SER A 380 0.95 -11.09 -17.83
N TYR A 381 1.23 -9.79 -17.75
CA TYR A 381 0.26 -8.78 -17.34
C TYR A 381 -0.75 -8.53 -18.46
N GLY A 382 -2.00 -8.23 -18.11
CA GLY A 382 -3.09 -7.99 -19.05
C GLY A 382 -3.61 -6.56 -19.03
N GLU A 383 -4.24 -6.14 -17.92
CA GLU A 383 -4.89 -4.82 -17.86
C GLU A 383 -3.90 -3.67 -17.65
N LEU A 384 -2.90 -3.87 -16.79
CA LEU A 384 -1.84 -2.90 -16.51
C LEU A 384 -0.50 -3.62 -16.45
N ASP A 385 0.46 -3.14 -17.23
CA ASP A 385 1.83 -3.67 -17.21
C ASP A 385 2.55 -3.23 -15.93
N LEU A 386 2.82 -4.19 -15.03
CA LEU A 386 3.56 -3.97 -13.79
C LEU A 386 5.06 -4.23 -13.93
N SER A 387 5.57 -4.51 -15.14
CA SER A 387 6.99 -4.76 -15.37
C SER A 387 7.93 -3.65 -14.88
N PRO A 388 7.53 -2.35 -14.86
CA PRO A 388 8.35 -1.31 -14.23
C PRO A 388 8.64 -1.55 -12.74
N LEU A 389 7.79 -2.31 -12.04
CA LEU A 389 7.97 -2.70 -10.65
C LEU A 389 8.71 -4.04 -10.49
N GLY A 390 9.18 -4.65 -11.58
CA GLY A 390 9.85 -5.94 -11.61
C GLY A 390 11.12 -5.98 -10.77
N LEU A 391 11.41 -7.16 -10.20
CA LEU A 391 12.57 -7.38 -9.33
C LEU A 391 13.91 -7.34 -10.09
N GLU A 392 13.88 -7.49 -11.41
CA GLU A 392 15.06 -7.42 -12.28
C GLU A 392 15.78 -6.07 -12.17
N ARG A 393 15.05 -4.99 -11.84
CA ARG A 393 15.63 -3.65 -11.65
C ARG A 393 16.62 -3.57 -10.50
N ILE A 394 16.51 -4.46 -9.49
CA ILE A 394 17.47 -4.55 -8.38
C ILE A 394 18.83 -5.04 -8.91
N ALA A 395 18.82 -6.16 -9.64
CA ALA A 395 20.05 -6.73 -10.23
C ALA A 395 20.69 -5.78 -11.28
N ALA A 396 19.85 -5.04 -12.02
CA ALA A 396 20.29 -4.03 -12.98
C ALA A 396 20.78 -2.72 -12.33
N ASN A 397 20.62 -2.57 -11.01
CA ASN A 397 20.84 -1.32 -10.28
C ASN A 397 20.16 -0.11 -10.94
N ALA A 398 18.89 -0.30 -11.35
CA ALA A 398 18.07 0.70 -12.04
C ALA A 398 16.87 1.10 -11.16
N PRO A 399 17.09 1.95 -10.12
CA PRO A 399 16.04 2.32 -9.18
C PRO A 399 14.94 3.16 -9.86
N LEU A 400 13.69 2.85 -9.56
CA LEU A 400 12.52 3.64 -9.90
C LEU A 400 12.07 4.40 -8.63
N VAL A 401 12.75 5.49 -8.30
CA VAL A 401 12.56 6.18 -7.02
C VAL A 401 11.20 6.87 -6.96
N GLU A 402 10.36 6.50 -5.99
CA GLU A 402 9.17 7.26 -5.62
C GLU A 402 9.54 8.33 -4.58
N ARG A 403 9.37 9.61 -4.94
CA ARG A 403 9.76 10.74 -4.09
C ARG A 403 8.71 11.14 -3.07
N ASN A 404 7.45 10.73 -3.27
CA ASN A 404 6.31 11.09 -2.45
C ASN A 404 5.96 9.97 -1.44
N VAL A 405 6.98 9.40 -0.76
CA VAL A 405 6.79 8.50 0.39
C VAL A 405 6.76 9.33 1.67
N ILE A 406 5.80 9.03 2.55
CA ILE A 406 5.48 9.79 3.76
C ILE A 406 5.73 8.92 4.99
#